data_eb17763b142a6f4ca1082bbe30b18da5
#
_entry.id   eb17763b142a6f4ca1082bbe30b18da5
#
_cell.length_a   1.000
_cell.length_b   1.000
_cell.length_c   1.000
_cell.angle_alpha   90.00
_cell.angle_beta   90.00
_cell.angle_gamma   90.00
#
_symmetry.space_group_name_H-M   'P 1'
#
loop_
_entity.id
_entity.type
_entity.pdbx_description
1 polymer ?
#
loop_
_entity_poly.entity_id
_entity_poly.type
_entity_poly.pdbx_seq_one_letter_code
_entity_poly.pdbx_strand_id
1 'polypeptide(L)' 'GNTALLVERGKLHYRMGEWGPALNDFNAALRIDDTHVEAKEFARMVQEILEFRYKDIYNP' A
#
# COMPACT_ATOMS: atom_id res chain seq x y z
N GLY A 1 15.55 -7.82 -6.08
CA GLY A 1 14.99 -8.92 -5.34
C GLY A 1 13.48 -8.86 -5.20
N ASN A 2 12.94 -9.76 -4.43
CA ASN A 2 11.48 -9.85 -4.27
C ASN A 2 10.87 -8.60 -3.67
N THR A 3 11.58 -7.95 -2.75
CA THR A 3 11.09 -6.71 -2.15
C THR A 3 10.90 -5.63 -3.21
N ALA A 4 11.89 -5.46 -4.09
CA ALA A 4 11.81 -4.45 -5.15
C ALA A 4 10.66 -4.74 -6.11
N LEU A 5 10.47 -6.01 -6.48
CA LEU A 5 9.37 -6.39 -7.37
C LEU A 5 8.00 -6.10 -6.75
N LEU A 6 7.86 -6.40 -5.46
CA LEU A 6 6.62 -6.13 -4.74
C LEU A 6 6.34 -4.63 -4.68
N VAL A 7 7.36 -3.83 -4.40
CA VAL A 7 7.20 -2.38 -4.35
C VAL A 7 6.80 -1.84 -5.73
N GLU A 8 7.44 -2.31 -6.80
CA GLU A 8 7.11 -1.86 -8.15
C GLU A 8 5.68 -2.25 -8.52
N ARG A 9 5.25 -3.46 -8.20
CA ARG A 9 3.88 -3.89 -8.48
C ARG A 9 2.88 -3.09 -7.64
N GLY A 10 3.20 -2.84 -6.40
CA GLY A 10 2.36 -2.02 -5.54
C GLY A 10 2.17 -0.62 -6.10
N LYS A 11 3.24 -0.04 -6.63
CA LYS A 11 3.18 1.28 -7.24
C LYS A 11 2.31 1.29 -8.50
N LEU A 12 2.32 0.21 -9.27
CA LEU A 12 1.43 0.08 -10.42
C LEU A 12 -0.02 0.04 -9.97
N HIS A 13 -0.34 -0.75 -8.96
CA HIS A 13 -1.69 -0.78 -8.40
C HIS A 13 -2.10 0.59 -7.89
N TYR A 14 -1.18 1.29 -7.24
CA TYR A 14 -1.42 2.63 -6.73
C TYR A 14 -1.84 3.58 -7.86
N ARG A 15 -1.11 3.55 -8.98
CA ARG A 15 -1.42 4.41 -10.13
C ARG A 15 -2.77 4.09 -10.73
N MET A 16 -3.21 2.85 -10.66
CA MET A 16 -4.50 2.43 -11.19
C MET A 16 -5.65 2.63 -10.19
N GLY A 17 -5.36 3.18 -9.02
CA GLY A 17 -6.37 3.37 -7.99
C GLY A 17 -6.79 2.08 -7.31
N GLU A 18 -6.01 1.03 -7.42
CA GLU A 18 -6.28 -0.25 -6.79
C GLU A 18 -5.63 -0.28 -5.41
N TRP A 19 -6.31 0.37 -4.46
CA TRP A 19 -5.74 0.63 -3.14
C TRP A 19 -5.52 -0.63 -2.31
N GLY A 20 -6.47 -1.57 -2.32
CA GLY A 20 -6.34 -2.82 -1.59
C GLY A 20 -5.15 -3.65 -2.07
N PRO A 21 -5.08 -3.99 -3.37
CA PRO A 21 -3.94 -4.71 -3.91
C PRO A 21 -2.61 -3.98 -3.70
N ALA A 22 -2.60 -2.65 -3.83
CA ALA A 22 -1.38 -1.87 -3.59
C ALA A 22 -0.90 -2.05 -2.16
N LEU A 23 -1.80 -1.90 -1.19
CA LEU A 23 -1.43 -2.05 0.22
C LEU A 23 -0.93 -3.46 0.51
N ASN A 24 -1.57 -4.48 -0.07
CA ASN A 24 -1.11 -5.86 0.10
C ASN A 24 0.34 -6.03 -0.36
N ASP A 25 0.69 -5.44 -1.50
CA ASP A 25 2.04 -5.54 -2.03
C ASP A 25 3.06 -4.81 -1.17
N PHE A 26 2.72 -3.60 -0.71
CA PHE A 26 3.62 -2.85 0.16
C PHE A 26 3.81 -3.56 1.51
N ASN A 27 2.74 -4.10 2.07
CA ASN A 27 2.84 -4.85 3.32
C ASN A 27 3.65 -6.13 3.15
N ALA A 28 3.51 -6.82 2.02
CA ALA A 28 4.32 -8.00 1.73
C ALA A 28 5.80 -7.63 1.62
N ALA A 29 6.10 -6.49 0.97
CA ALA A 29 7.48 -6.00 0.89
C ALA A 29 8.03 -5.71 2.27
N LEU A 30 7.23 -5.09 3.14
CA LEU A 30 7.66 -4.76 4.50
C LEU A 30 7.87 -5.98 5.39
N ARG A 31 7.18 -7.08 5.10
CA ARG A 31 7.44 -8.34 5.82
C ARG A 31 8.81 -8.91 5.46
N ILE A 32 9.29 -8.64 4.25
CA ILE A 32 10.63 -9.08 3.81
C ILE A 32 11.69 -8.12 4.31
N ASP A 33 11.44 -6.81 4.20
CA ASP A 33 12.38 -5.76 4.59
C ASP A 33 11.61 -4.62 5.25
N ASP A 34 11.53 -4.64 6.58
CA ASP A 34 10.77 -3.65 7.33
C ASP A 34 11.45 -2.29 7.39
N THR A 35 12.64 -2.16 6.82
CA THR A 35 13.37 -0.89 6.76
C THR A 35 13.21 -0.18 5.41
N HIS A 36 12.43 -0.76 4.49
CA HIS A 36 12.27 -0.19 3.15
C HIS A 36 11.43 1.09 3.23
N VAL A 37 12.08 2.24 3.06
CA VAL A 37 11.45 3.55 3.29
C VAL A 37 10.30 3.79 2.32
N GLU A 38 10.51 3.52 1.03
CA GLU A 38 9.49 3.76 0.01
C GLU A 38 8.23 2.91 0.28
N ALA A 39 8.42 1.64 0.64
CA ALA A 39 7.30 0.76 0.95
C ALA A 39 6.52 1.26 2.18
N LYS A 40 7.24 1.74 3.19
CA LYS A 40 6.59 2.30 4.38
C LYS A 40 5.74 3.52 4.04
N GLU A 41 6.29 4.42 3.24
CA GLU A 41 5.59 5.65 2.90
C GLU A 41 4.36 5.38 2.04
N PHE A 42 4.50 4.52 1.03
CA PHE A 42 3.36 4.16 0.19
C PHE A 42 2.29 3.40 0.98
N ALA A 43 2.71 2.47 1.85
CA ALA A 43 1.74 1.75 2.68
C ALA A 43 0.94 2.73 3.55
N ARG A 44 1.62 3.71 4.16
CA ARG A 44 0.95 4.72 4.96
C ARG A 44 -0.02 5.55 4.14
N MET A 45 0.42 6.00 2.95
CA MET A 45 -0.43 6.80 2.08
C MET A 45 -1.67 6.04 1.64
N VAL A 46 -1.51 4.78 1.23
CA VAL A 46 -2.64 3.96 0.81
C VAL A 46 -3.57 3.70 1.98
N GLN A 47 -3.03 3.44 3.16
CA GLN A 47 -3.82 3.22 4.35
C GLN A 47 -4.68 4.44 4.70
N GLU A 48 -4.11 5.63 4.59
CA GLU A 48 -4.84 6.88 4.79
C GLU A 48 -5.97 7.03 3.77
N ILE A 49 -5.71 6.70 2.51
CA ILE A 49 -6.74 6.76 1.47
C ILE A 49 -7.88 5.80 1.79
N LEU A 50 -7.56 4.57 2.18
CA LEU A 50 -8.58 3.57 2.51
C LEU A 50 -9.40 4.02 3.73
N GLU A 51 -8.75 4.51 4.76
CA GLU A 51 -9.43 5.00 5.95
C GLU A 51 -10.36 6.15 5.63
N PHE A 52 -9.89 7.09 4.83
CA PHE A 52 -10.70 8.24 4.44
C PHE A 52 -11.91 7.82 3.62
N ARG A 53 -11.74 6.91 2.66
CA ARG A 53 -12.83 6.47 1.80
C ARG A 53 -13.87 5.65 2.55
N TYR A 54 -13.42 4.73 3.39
CA TYR A 54 -14.34 3.82 4.10
C TYR A 54 -14.91 4.43 5.37
N LYS A 55 -14.34 5.53 5.84
CA LYS A 55 -14.86 6.22 7.01
C LYS A 55 -16.30 6.68 6.79
N ASP A 56 -16.60 7.16 5.60
CA ASP A 56 -17.95 7.61 5.25
C ASP A 56 -18.95 6.47 5.18
N ILE A 57 -18.48 5.27 4.91
CA ILE A 57 -19.32 4.08 4.84
C ILE A 57 -19.72 3.61 6.24
N TYR A 58 -18.82 3.76 7.20
CA TYR A 58 -19.03 3.31 8.57
C TYR A 58 -19.68 4.36 9.46
N ASN A 59 -19.81 5.57 8.98
CA ASN A 59 -20.42 6.66 9.72
C ASN A 59 -21.78 6.97 9.11
N PRO A 60 -22.88 6.46 9.71
CA PRO A 60 -24.23 6.78 9.24
C PRO A 60 -24.60 8.23 9.47
#